data_f48bfc1a12ac4fd9a55e0e18fed5f9da
#
_entry.id   f48bfc1a12ac4fd9a55e0e18fed5f9da
#
_cell.length_a   1.000
_cell.length_b   1.000
_cell.length_c   1.000
_cell.angle_alpha   90.00
_cell.angle_beta   90.00
_cell.angle_gamma   90.00
#
_symmetry.space_group_name_H-M   'P 1'
#
loop_
_entity.id
_entity.type
_entity.pdbx_description
1 polymer ?
#
loop_
_entity_poly.entity_id
_entity_poly.type
_entity_poly.pdbx_seq_one_letter_code
_entity_poly.pdbx_strand_id
1 'polypeptide(L)'
;MELKDNALSSGSQTLGINARPVPQVRVALPDYWTFAGGWLGIKGHIAYGKFTDDGWQKDFTDQKSKYTEDALYHSKAGYLRVGHAEKTRLSLELGLEMATLFGGTSYRKWENGQLVGVKNGTGLSSFWNAFIGGGSDVGEDVYKNVEGDNLGSWVARVNYDAPTWNLGVYADHFFEDHSAMFHLSHNGYGTGEEWQVKKENRFYLYDLKDIMLGAELTLKSCPWARKIVVEYLYTKYQSGALYHDHTANIPDHLCGTDNYYNHGIFTGWQHWGQVMGNPLYTSPLYNADGTVQVKNNRFVAWHAGVSGSLSRALDYRLLATCQKGWGTYGNMFPHPRRNLSLMAEATYSIPKSGWQVAAAAALDKGSLLGDNVGLQLTVVKKGVFK
;
A
#
# COMPACT_ATOMS: atom_id res chain seq x y z
N MET A 1 -0.66 -7.70 -6.95
CA MET A 1 0.60 -7.03 -6.57
C MET A 1 1.65 -7.42 -7.61
N GLU A 2 2.39 -6.45 -8.11
CA GLU A 2 3.19 -6.69 -9.33
C GLU A 2 4.54 -7.39 -9.09
N LEU A 3 5.20 -7.09 -7.98
CA LEU A 3 6.54 -7.63 -7.69
C LEU A 3 6.58 -8.63 -6.52
N LYS A 4 5.42 -9.10 -6.05
CA LYS A 4 5.27 -9.99 -4.89
C LYS A 4 4.32 -11.14 -5.19
N ASP A 5 4.43 -12.23 -4.46
CA ASP A 5 3.46 -13.32 -4.55
C ASP A 5 2.11 -12.94 -3.91
N ASN A 6 1.05 -12.99 -4.68
CA ASN A 6 -0.29 -12.59 -4.22
C ASN A 6 -0.89 -13.54 -3.17
N ALA A 7 -0.37 -14.75 -3.03
CA ALA A 7 -0.89 -15.74 -2.11
C ALA A 7 -0.12 -15.81 -0.79
N LEU A 8 1.17 -15.46 -0.81
CA LEU A 8 2.09 -15.68 0.31
C LEU A 8 2.65 -14.40 0.92
N SER A 9 2.67 -13.26 0.19
CA SER A 9 3.12 -11.97 0.72
C SER A 9 2.11 -11.41 1.71
N SER A 10 2.55 -10.63 2.69
CA SER A 10 1.69 -9.85 3.58
C SER A 10 0.93 -8.73 2.85
N GLY A 11 1.42 -8.27 1.70
CA GLY A 11 0.76 -7.26 0.87
C GLY A 11 1.71 -6.16 0.39
N SER A 12 1.32 -5.42 -0.66
CA SER A 12 2.00 -4.20 -1.09
C SER A 12 1.64 -3.03 -0.19
N GLN A 13 2.55 -2.07 -0.07
CA GLN A 13 2.29 -0.86 0.73
C GLN A 13 1.29 0.08 0.04
N THR A 14 1.36 0.23 -1.28
CA THR A 14 0.47 1.15 -2.03
C THR A 14 -0.67 0.40 -2.71
N LEU A 15 -0.38 -0.44 -3.69
CA LEU A 15 -1.38 -1.12 -4.52
C LEU A 15 -1.59 -2.56 -4.04
N GLY A 16 -2.30 -2.71 -2.94
CA GLY A 16 -2.66 -4.00 -2.36
C GLY A 16 -3.89 -4.65 -2.99
N ILE A 17 -4.22 -5.85 -2.49
CA ILE A 17 -5.41 -6.61 -2.88
C ILE A 17 -6.33 -6.87 -1.68
N ASN A 18 -6.16 -6.15 -0.59
CA ASN A 18 -6.84 -6.40 0.68
C ASN A 18 -8.28 -5.87 0.71
N ALA A 19 -8.51 -4.66 0.19
CA ALA A 19 -9.83 -4.02 0.17
C ALA A 19 -10.68 -4.48 -1.01
N ARG A 20 -11.98 -4.16 -0.94
CA ARG A 20 -12.88 -4.29 -2.09
C ARG A 20 -12.35 -3.46 -3.26
N PRO A 21 -12.40 -3.99 -4.50
CA PRO A 21 -11.93 -3.24 -5.67
C PRO A 21 -12.68 -1.93 -5.85
N VAL A 22 -11.97 -0.86 -6.18
CA VAL A 22 -12.56 0.42 -6.60
C VAL A 22 -12.95 0.30 -8.08
N PRO A 23 -14.21 0.62 -8.45
CA PRO A 23 -14.61 0.70 -9.85
C PRO A 23 -13.76 1.74 -10.59
N GLN A 24 -13.12 1.32 -11.70
CA GLN A 24 -12.16 2.14 -12.42
C GLN A 24 -12.07 1.82 -13.90
N VAL A 25 -11.71 2.80 -14.69
CA VAL A 25 -11.22 2.63 -16.06
C VAL A 25 -9.70 2.58 -16.00
N ARG A 26 -9.12 1.49 -16.51
CA ARG A 26 -7.68 1.24 -16.47
C ARG A 26 -7.14 0.98 -17.87
N VAL A 27 -6.10 1.72 -18.22
CA VAL A 27 -5.26 1.45 -19.39
C VAL A 27 -3.96 0.85 -18.89
N ALA A 28 -3.60 -0.32 -19.37
CA ALA A 28 -2.46 -1.06 -18.87
C ALA A 28 -1.65 -1.71 -19.99
N LEU A 29 -0.36 -1.79 -19.77
CA LEU A 29 0.57 -2.71 -20.40
C LEU A 29 0.86 -3.81 -19.36
N PRO A 30 0.10 -4.93 -19.36
CA PRO A 30 0.11 -5.90 -18.26
C PRO A 30 1.38 -6.74 -18.22
N ASP A 31 1.95 -6.99 -19.39
CA ASP A 31 3.17 -7.78 -19.55
C ASP A 31 4.34 -6.88 -19.95
N TYR A 32 5.55 -7.31 -19.66
CA TYR A 32 6.74 -6.57 -20.06
C TYR A 32 6.87 -6.48 -21.58
N TRP A 33 6.65 -5.29 -22.14
CA TRP A 33 7.08 -4.99 -23.50
C TRP A 33 8.59 -4.84 -23.52
N THR A 34 9.24 -5.75 -24.24
CA THR A 34 10.70 -5.88 -24.26
C THR A 34 11.32 -5.20 -25.47
N PHE A 35 12.45 -4.54 -25.29
CA PHE A 35 13.24 -3.87 -26.31
C PHE A 35 14.74 -4.04 -26.03
N ALA A 36 15.63 -3.36 -26.80
CA ALA A 36 17.07 -3.52 -26.71
C ALA A 36 17.53 -4.99 -26.81
N GLY A 37 16.96 -5.73 -27.74
CA GLY A 37 17.27 -7.15 -27.92
C GLY A 37 16.84 -8.04 -26.76
N GLY A 38 15.82 -7.66 -25.99
CA GLY A 38 15.28 -8.40 -24.84
C GLY A 38 15.92 -8.08 -23.49
N TRP A 39 16.87 -7.15 -23.44
CA TRP A 39 17.55 -6.75 -22.21
C TRP A 39 16.74 -5.79 -21.33
N LEU A 40 15.89 -5.00 -21.95
CA LEU A 40 15.03 -4.04 -21.24
C LEU A 40 13.57 -4.38 -21.46
N GLY A 41 12.75 -4.18 -20.44
CA GLY A 41 11.31 -4.36 -20.51
C GLY A 41 10.61 -3.31 -19.67
N ILE A 42 9.48 -2.81 -20.16
CA ILE A 42 8.61 -1.90 -19.43
C ILE A 42 7.20 -2.49 -19.32
N LYS A 43 6.55 -2.24 -18.20
CA LYS A 43 5.12 -2.46 -18.00
C LYS A 43 4.54 -1.38 -17.11
N GLY A 44 3.23 -1.28 -17.02
CA GLY A 44 2.60 -0.30 -16.14
C GLY A 44 1.13 -0.09 -16.43
N HIS A 45 0.54 0.85 -15.69
CA HIS A 45 -0.84 1.23 -15.89
C HIS A 45 -1.11 2.67 -15.48
N ILE A 46 -2.25 3.18 -15.95
CA ILE A 46 -2.90 4.41 -15.50
C ILE A 46 -4.38 4.08 -15.33
N ALA A 47 -4.99 4.51 -14.24
CA ALA A 47 -6.38 4.29 -13.96
C ALA A 47 -7.03 5.49 -13.28
N TYR A 48 -8.32 5.69 -13.57
CA TYR A 48 -9.20 6.61 -12.87
C TYR A 48 -10.47 5.88 -12.46
N GLY A 49 -10.95 6.17 -11.26
CA GLY A 49 -12.13 5.54 -10.70
C GLY A 49 -12.85 6.41 -9.69
N LYS A 50 -13.81 5.81 -9.01
CA LYS A 50 -14.62 6.48 -8.00
C LYS A 50 -14.83 5.53 -6.83
N PHE A 51 -14.68 6.03 -5.61
CA PHE A 51 -15.03 5.28 -4.40
C PHE A 51 -16.54 5.07 -4.33
N THR A 52 -16.96 3.97 -3.75
CA THR A 52 -18.37 3.54 -3.69
C THR A 52 -18.82 3.21 -2.28
N ASP A 53 -18.06 3.66 -1.27
CA ASP A 53 -18.30 3.39 0.15
C ASP A 53 -18.91 4.58 0.92
N ASP A 54 -19.47 5.57 0.19
CA ASP A 54 -20.01 6.81 0.76
C ASP A 54 -21.05 6.55 1.86
N GLY A 55 -22.04 5.74 1.56
CA GLY A 55 -23.10 5.36 2.51
C GLY A 55 -22.53 4.60 3.71
N TRP A 56 -21.58 3.69 3.47
CA TRP A 56 -20.92 2.96 4.56
C TRP A 56 -20.14 3.91 5.48
N GLN A 57 -19.37 4.84 4.95
CA GLN A 57 -18.62 5.80 5.76
C GLN A 57 -19.54 6.66 6.63
N LYS A 58 -20.61 7.18 6.03
CA LYS A 58 -21.61 7.98 6.73
C LYS A 58 -22.30 7.22 7.85
N ASP A 59 -22.74 5.99 7.58
CA ASP A 59 -23.42 5.13 8.55
C ASP A 59 -22.45 4.69 9.66
N PHE A 60 -21.25 4.26 9.31
CA PHE A 60 -20.24 3.79 10.26
C PHE A 60 -19.80 4.89 11.24
N THR A 61 -19.68 6.13 10.76
CA THR A 61 -19.32 7.28 11.59
C THR A 61 -20.47 7.83 12.40
N ASP A 62 -21.71 7.45 12.09
CA ASP A 62 -22.93 8.08 12.62
C ASP A 62 -22.89 9.62 12.48
N GLN A 63 -22.16 10.11 11.47
CA GLN A 63 -21.87 11.52 11.23
C GLN A 63 -21.23 12.26 12.44
N LYS A 64 -20.61 11.51 13.35
CA LYS A 64 -19.92 12.04 14.54
C LYS A 64 -18.42 12.17 14.34
N SER A 65 -17.88 11.67 13.27
CA SER A 65 -16.47 11.78 12.90
C SER A 65 -16.35 12.00 11.38
N LYS A 66 -15.16 12.38 10.95
CA LYS A 66 -14.85 12.66 9.53
C LYS A 66 -15.26 11.51 8.60
N TYR A 67 -15.91 11.85 7.48
CA TYR A 67 -16.21 10.96 6.36
C TYR A 67 -16.14 11.70 5.03
N THR A 68 -16.13 10.97 3.91
CA THR A 68 -16.10 11.54 2.56
C THR A 68 -17.20 10.93 1.70
N GLU A 69 -17.73 11.73 0.76
CA GLU A 69 -18.69 11.31 -0.26
C GLU A 69 -18.15 11.68 -1.65
N ASP A 70 -18.45 10.83 -2.64
CA ASP A 70 -18.09 11.03 -4.04
C ASP A 70 -16.58 11.20 -4.33
N ALA A 71 -15.71 10.68 -3.46
CA ALA A 71 -14.28 10.75 -3.66
C ALA A 71 -13.86 10.02 -4.95
N LEU A 72 -12.93 10.62 -5.68
CA LEU A 72 -12.36 10.08 -6.90
C LEU A 72 -11.03 9.37 -6.60
N TYR A 73 -10.73 8.43 -7.46
CA TYR A 73 -9.55 7.58 -7.39
C TYR A 73 -8.67 7.76 -8.62
N HIS A 74 -7.37 7.89 -8.41
CA HIS A 74 -6.37 7.74 -9.46
C HIS A 74 -5.31 6.74 -9.02
N SER A 75 -4.81 5.93 -9.93
CA SER A 75 -3.59 5.17 -9.74
C SER A 75 -2.76 5.11 -11.02
N LYS A 76 -1.46 5.03 -10.83
CA LYS A 76 -0.48 4.80 -11.88
C LYS A 76 0.67 3.97 -11.34
N ALA A 77 1.24 3.14 -12.20
CA ALA A 77 2.46 2.43 -11.90
C ALA A 77 3.29 2.23 -13.16
N GLY A 78 4.60 2.33 -13.01
CA GLY A 78 5.55 2.02 -14.05
C GLY A 78 6.66 1.13 -13.53
N TYR A 79 7.04 0.12 -14.32
CA TYR A 79 8.08 -0.84 -13.95
C TYR A 79 9.07 -0.98 -15.09
N LEU A 80 10.35 -0.97 -14.77
CA LEU A 80 11.46 -1.24 -15.65
C LEU A 80 12.10 -2.56 -15.25
N ARG A 81 12.25 -3.48 -16.18
CA ARG A 81 13.04 -4.70 -16.01
C ARG A 81 14.35 -4.60 -16.79
N VAL A 82 15.44 -4.94 -16.13
CA VAL A 82 16.78 -5.05 -16.70
C VAL A 82 17.25 -6.50 -16.56
N GLY A 83 17.66 -7.13 -17.65
CA GLY A 83 18.11 -8.52 -17.72
C GLY A 83 17.43 -9.29 -18.85
N HIS A 84 18.16 -10.21 -19.44
CA HIS A 84 17.66 -11.02 -20.55
C HIS A 84 17.23 -12.39 -20.05
N ALA A 85 15.92 -12.69 -20.05
CA ALA A 85 15.35 -13.89 -19.46
C ALA A 85 15.97 -15.22 -19.97
N GLU A 86 16.37 -15.26 -21.24
CA GLU A 86 16.95 -16.46 -21.85
C GLU A 86 18.49 -16.54 -21.73
N LYS A 87 19.17 -15.41 -21.54
CA LYS A 87 20.65 -15.35 -21.54
C LYS A 87 21.26 -15.21 -20.15
N THR A 88 20.54 -14.59 -19.22
CA THR A 88 21.03 -14.35 -17.86
C THR A 88 20.10 -14.97 -16.84
N ARG A 89 20.66 -15.49 -15.78
CA ARG A 89 19.87 -15.98 -14.64
C ARG A 89 19.45 -14.85 -13.69
N LEU A 90 20.01 -13.67 -13.88
CA LEU A 90 19.79 -12.50 -13.04
C LEU A 90 18.94 -11.47 -13.78
N SER A 91 17.93 -10.93 -13.09
CA SER A 91 17.20 -9.76 -13.55
C SER A 91 16.92 -8.81 -12.39
N LEU A 92 16.84 -7.51 -12.72
CA LEU A 92 16.44 -6.43 -11.80
C LEU A 92 15.15 -5.83 -12.31
N GLU A 93 14.20 -5.66 -11.42
CA GLU A 93 12.95 -4.93 -11.66
C GLU A 93 12.89 -3.73 -10.72
N LEU A 94 12.63 -2.55 -11.26
CA LEU A 94 12.45 -1.31 -10.52
C LEU A 94 11.10 -0.73 -10.87
N GLY A 95 10.38 -0.18 -9.92
CA GLY A 95 9.07 0.39 -10.16
C GLY A 95 8.74 1.55 -9.23
N LEU A 96 7.79 2.35 -9.68
CA LEU A 96 7.11 3.37 -8.92
C LEU A 96 5.60 3.10 -9.01
N GLU A 97 4.98 2.92 -7.86
CA GLU A 97 3.53 2.81 -7.69
C GLU A 97 3.04 4.10 -7.03
N MET A 98 1.98 4.69 -7.54
CA MET A 98 1.36 5.88 -6.96
C MET A 98 -0.16 5.78 -7.03
N ALA A 99 -0.81 6.35 -6.03
CA ALA A 99 -2.25 6.45 -5.99
C ALA A 99 -2.69 7.75 -5.31
N THR A 100 -3.89 8.20 -5.63
CA THR A 100 -4.42 9.48 -5.15
C THR A 100 -5.92 9.36 -4.91
N LEU A 101 -6.37 9.82 -3.71
CA LEU A 101 -7.77 10.16 -3.48
C LEU A 101 -7.93 11.67 -3.69
N PHE A 102 -8.92 12.08 -4.49
CA PHE A 102 -9.17 13.49 -4.75
C PHE A 102 -10.65 13.76 -5.02
N GLY A 103 -11.02 15.02 -5.13
CA GLY A 103 -12.41 15.39 -5.45
C GLY A 103 -13.41 15.05 -4.34
N GLY A 104 -14.69 14.99 -4.72
CA GLY A 104 -15.79 14.68 -3.82
C GLY A 104 -16.07 15.73 -2.75
N THR A 105 -16.71 15.32 -1.68
CA THR A 105 -17.06 16.17 -0.53
C THR A 105 -16.50 15.59 0.76
N SER A 106 -15.75 16.38 1.50
CA SER A 106 -15.20 15.99 2.80
C SER A 106 -15.99 16.62 3.94
N TYR A 107 -16.53 15.80 4.81
CA TYR A 107 -17.26 16.20 6.02
C TYR A 107 -16.33 16.14 7.21
N ARG A 108 -15.68 17.27 7.54
CA ARG A 108 -14.64 17.37 8.58
C ARG A 108 -14.70 18.62 9.45
N LYS A 109 -15.42 19.64 9.02
CA LYS A 109 -15.59 20.88 9.77
C LYS A 109 -16.89 20.83 10.55
N TRP A 110 -16.84 21.27 11.80
CA TRP A 110 -18.00 21.39 12.66
C TRP A 110 -18.54 22.83 12.65
N GLU A 111 -19.81 22.98 12.31
CA GLU A 111 -20.54 24.23 12.39
C GLU A 111 -21.88 23.97 13.08
N ASN A 112 -22.18 24.73 14.14
CA ASN A 112 -23.42 24.59 14.92
C ASN A 112 -23.70 23.13 15.39
N GLY A 113 -22.67 22.35 15.72
CA GLY A 113 -22.82 20.97 16.15
C GLY A 113 -23.05 19.93 15.07
N GLN A 114 -22.91 20.31 13.80
CA GLN A 114 -23.03 19.41 12.65
C GLN A 114 -21.79 19.43 11.78
N LEU A 115 -21.46 18.31 11.14
CA LEU A 115 -20.41 18.24 10.14
C LEU A 115 -20.87 18.90 8.84
N VAL A 116 -20.09 19.85 8.37
CA VAL A 116 -20.36 20.57 7.11
C VAL A 116 -19.48 20.00 6.00
N GLY A 117 -20.10 19.74 4.85
CA GLY A 117 -19.43 19.25 3.67
C GLY A 117 -18.63 20.36 2.95
N VAL A 118 -17.36 20.07 2.70
CA VAL A 118 -16.47 20.92 1.90
C VAL A 118 -16.19 20.21 0.58
N LYS A 119 -16.59 20.84 -0.53
CA LYS A 119 -16.34 20.30 -1.87
C LYS A 119 -14.87 20.45 -2.24
N ASN A 120 -14.27 19.35 -2.69
CA ASN A 120 -12.91 19.32 -3.25
C ASN A 120 -12.97 19.42 -4.78
N GLY A 121 -11.86 19.78 -5.41
CA GLY A 121 -11.79 19.99 -6.86
C GLY A 121 -12.08 18.71 -7.66
N THR A 122 -12.96 18.83 -8.69
CA THR A 122 -13.30 17.74 -9.63
C THR A 122 -13.15 18.18 -11.09
N GLY A 123 -12.49 19.31 -11.35
CA GLY A 123 -12.22 19.81 -12.68
C GLY A 123 -11.08 19.09 -13.39
N LEU A 124 -10.88 19.37 -14.69
CA LEU A 124 -9.77 18.79 -15.46
C LEU A 124 -8.39 19.07 -14.83
N SER A 125 -8.21 20.23 -14.19
CA SER A 125 -7.02 20.57 -13.44
C SER A 125 -6.77 19.62 -12.28
N SER A 126 -7.81 19.23 -11.53
CA SER A 126 -7.69 18.28 -10.42
C SER A 126 -7.31 16.88 -10.91
N PHE A 127 -7.87 16.41 -12.04
CA PHE A 127 -7.45 15.15 -12.66
C PHE A 127 -5.96 15.20 -13.09
N TRP A 128 -5.53 16.32 -13.67
CA TRP A 128 -4.15 16.48 -14.08
C TRP A 128 -3.20 16.56 -12.87
N ASN A 129 -3.57 17.31 -11.83
CA ASN A 129 -2.79 17.41 -10.60
C ASN A 129 -2.66 16.05 -9.90
N ALA A 130 -3.75 15.28 -9.80
CA ALA A 130 -3.71 13.92 -9.28
C ALA A 130 -2.75 13.03 -10.09
N PHE A 131 -2.72 13.22 -11.43
CA PHE A 131 -1.80 12.47 -12.30
C PHE A 131 -0.34 12.83 -12.07
N ILE A 132 0.00 14.12 -12.00
CA ILE A 132 1.42 14.54 -11.88
C ILE A 132 1.92 14.57 -10.43
N GLY A 133 1.05 14.40 -9.43
CA GLY A 133 1.36 14.67 -8.02
C GLY A 133 1.55 16.17 -7.77
N GLY A 134 0.84 17.01 -8.55
CA GLY A 134 0.88 18.45 -8.41
C GLY A 134 -0.11 18.97 -7.39
N GLY A 135 0.07 20.20 -6.90
CA GLY A 135 -0.79 20.82 -5.92
C GLY A 135 -1.39 22.13 -6.37
N SER A 136 -2.49 22.52 -5.73
CA SER A 136 -3.07 23.86 -5.80
C SER A 136 -2.76 24.63 -4.53
N ASP A 137 -2.67 25.96 -4.64
CA ASP A 137 -2.37 26.86 -3.51
C ASP A 137 -3.56 27.02 -2.55
N VAL A 138 -4.20 25.93 -2.13
CA VAL A 138 -5.41 26.01 -1.29
C VAL A 138 -5.05 25.77 0.17
N GLY A 139 -4.86 26.86 0.90
CA GLY A 139 -5.15 26.91 2.34
C GLY A 139 -4.01 26.89 3.32
N GLU A 140 -2.75 26.88 2.90
CA GLU A 140 -1.59 27.16 3.77
C GLU A 140 -0.67 28.14 3.07
N ASP A 141 -0.33 29.22 3.75
CA ASP A 141 0.33 30.41 3.17
C ASP A 141 1.75 30.15 2.60
N VAL A 142 2.33 28.96 2.79
CA VAL A 142 3.72 28.68 2.49
C VAL A 142 3.94 27.50 1.53
N TYR A 143 3.02 26.54 1.42
CA TYR A 143 3.21 25.30 0.63
C TYR A 143 2.10 25.05 -0.37
N LYS A 144 2.50 24.51 -1.54
CA LYS A 144 1.59 23.86 -2.46
C LYS A 144 1.25 22.50 -1.87
N ASN A 145 0.07 22.38 -1.26
CA ASN A 145 -0.47 21.07 -0.96
C ASN A 145 -0.71 20.30 -2.25
N VAL A 146 -0.34 19.02 -2.25
CA VAL A 146 -0.66 18.12 -3.35
C VAL A 146 -2.18 18.01 -3.46
N GLU A 147 -2.71 17.96 -4.67
CA GLU A 147 -4.15 17.75 -4.89
C GLU A 147 -4.57 16.40 -4.33
N GLY A 148 -5.37 16.39 -3.28
CA GLY A 148 -5.87 15.17 -2.67
C GLY A 148 -4.90 14.50 -1.70
N ASP A 149 -5.14 13.22 -1.43
CA ASP A 149 -4.33 12.33 -0.60
C ASP A 149 -3.45 11.50 -1.53
N ASN A 150 -2.17 11.81 -1.63
CA ASN A 150 -1.22 11.15 -2.51
C ASN A 150 -0.30 10.24 -1.73
N LEU A 151 -0.14 9.03 -2.22
CA LEU A 151 0.77 8.06 -1.64
C LEU A 151 1.41 7.19 -2.71
N GLY A 152 2.52 6.57 -2.39
CA GLY A 152 3.22 5.73 -3.34
C GLY A 152 4.27 4.84 -2.71
N SER A 153 4.88 4.03 -3.56
CA SER A 153 5.99 3.15 -3.19
C SER A 153 7.04 3.12 -4.30
N TRP A 154 8.30 3.24 -3.90
CA TRP A 154 9.41 2.76 -4.69
C TRP A 154 9.56 1.27 -4.47
N VAL A 155 9.47 0.48 -5.53
CA VAL A 155 9.58 -0.97 -5.46
C VAL A 155 10.74 -1.48 -6.28
N ALA A 156 11.44 -2.46 -5.75
CA ALA A 156 12.57 -3.08 -6.43
C ALA A 156 12.53 -4.60 -6.22
N ARG A 157 12.93 -5.38 -7.20
CA ARG A 157 13.10 -6.83 -7.09
C ARG A 157 14.30 -7.30 -7.90
N VAL A 158 15.14 -8.10 -7.26
CA VAL A 158 16.20 -8.86 -7.91
C VAL A 158 15.78 -10.32 -7.99
N ASN A 159 15.81 -10.92 -9.17
CA ASN A 159 15.52 -12.33 -9.36
C ASN A 159 16.77 -13.06 -9.82
N TYR A 160 16.99 -14.26 -9.25
CA TYR A 160 17.99 -15.20 -9.72
C TYR A 160 17.32 -16.54 -10.01
N ASP A 161 17.36 -16.97 -11.26
CA ASP A 161 16.70 -18.19 -11.75
C ASP A 161 17.72 -19.32 -11.97
N ALA A 162 17.88 -20.19 -10.97
CA ALA A 162 18.66 -21.40 -11.08
C ALA A 162 17.85 -22.56 -11.69
N PRO A 163 18.49 -23.65 -12.18
CA PRO A 163 17.80 -24.79 -12.78
C PRO A 163 16.76 -25.46 -11.86
N THR A 164 17.05 -25.54 -10.55
CA THR A 164 16.22 -26.24 -9.55
C THR A 164 15.45 -25.32 -8.62
N TRP A 165 15.76 -24.02 -8.58
CA TRP A 165 15.09 -23.03 -7.72
C TRP A 165 15.12 -21.64 -8.36
N ASN A 166 14.28 -20.75 -7.86
CA ASN A 166 14.29 -19.32 -8.16
C ASN A 166 14.26 -18.55 -6.84
N LEU A 167 15.06 -17.49 -6.72
CA LEU A 167 15.08 -16.59 -5.58
C LEU A 167 14.78 -15.17 -6.07
N GLY A 168 13.72 -14.58 -5.54
CA GLY A 168 13.41 -13.17 -5.67
C GLY A 168 13.65 -12.46 -4.34
N VAL A 169 14.43 -11.39 -4.33
CA VAL A 169 14.58 -10.49 -3.16
C VAL A 169 14.00 -9.15 -3.56
N TYR A 170 13.13 -8.59 -2.74
CA TYR A 170 12.43 -7.36 -3.05
C TYR A 170 12.37 -6.38 -1.90
N ALA A 171 12.20 -5.12 -2.25
CA ALA A 171 12.02 -3.99 -1.35
C ALA A 171 10.80 -3.17 -1.81
N ASP A 172 10.09 -2.59 -0.84
CA ASP A 172 8.96 -1.70 -1.05
C ASP A 172 9.09 -0.55 -0.03
N HIS A 173 9.49 0.62 -0.51
CA HIS A 173 9.66 1.83 0.29
C HIS A 173 8.47 2.75 0.07
N PHE A 174 7.61 2.84 1.08
CA PHE A 174 6.39 3.63 1.07
C PHE A 174 6.66 5.10 1.38
N PHE A 175 5.90 5.98 0.76
CA PHE A 175 5.89 7.41 1.02
C PHE A 175 4.48 7.98 0.90
N GLU A 176 4.22 9.08 1.60
CA GLU A 176 3.02 9.90 1.44
C GLU A 176 3.40 11.31 1.05
N ASP A 177 2.63 11.89 0.13
CA ASP A 177 2.88 13.20 -0.49
C ASP A 177 4.34 13.33 -0.98
N HIS A 178 5.10 14.28 -0.42
CA HIS A 178 6.51 14.48 -0.72
C HIS A 178 7.44 13.93 0.36
N SER A 179 6.90 13.52 1.50
CA SER A 179 7.67 12.96 2.59
C SER A 179 8.22 11.58 2.22
N ALA A 180 9.48 11.32 2.55
CA ALA A 180 10.20 10.09 2.24
C ALA A 180 10.26 9.71 0.74
N MET A 181 9.75 10.56 -0.15
CA MET A 181 9.83 10.36 -1.59
C MET A 181 11.24 10.64 -2.09
N PHE A 182 11.79 9.70 -2.89
CA PHE A 182 12.99 9.97 -3.66
C PHE A 182 12.63 10.86 -4.86
N HIS A 183 12.99 12.13 -4.81
CA HIS A 183 12.66 13.07 -5.88
C HIS A 183 13.74 14.12 -6.09
N LEU A 184 13.70 14.73 -7.27
CA LEU A 184 14.40 15.99 -7.53
C LEU A 184 13.62 17.11 -6.83
N SER A 185 14.18 17.69 -5.78
CA SER A 185 13.56 18.83 -5.15
C SER A 185 13.66 20.05 -6.03
N HIS A 186 12.53 20.49 -6.55
CA HIS A 186 12.39 21.77 -7.21
C HIS A 186 12.27 22.92 -6.21
N ASN A 187 12.24 22.63 -4.92
CA ASN A 187 11.96 23.57 -3.84
C ASN A 187 13.09 23.66 -2.82
N GLY A 188 14.33 23.38 -3.22
CA GLY A 188 15.48 23.68 -2.37
C GLY A 188 15.54 25.17 -2.07
N TYR A 189 15.62 25.52 -0.80
CA TYR A 189 15.78 26.89 -0.34
C TYR A 189 17.20 27.13 0.14
N GLY A 190 17.62 28.41 0.21
CA GLY A 190 18.86 28.79 0.83
C GLY A 190 18.84 28.63 2.35
N THR A 191 19.99 28.82 2.99
CA THR A 191 20.13 28.87 4.46
C THR A 191 20.42 30.26 4.93
N GLY A 192 20.21 30.56 6.21
CA GLY A 192 20.44 31.87 6.79
C GLY A 192 19.51 32.94 6.20
N GLU A 193 20.00 34.06 5.77
CA GLU A 193 19.20 35.17 5.21
C GLU A 193 18.52 34.79 3.88
N GLU A 194 18.99 33.77 3.20
CA GLU A 194 18.44 33.30 1.92
C GLU A 194 17.38 32.19 2.08
N TRP A 195 16.87 31.95 3.26
CA TRP A 195 15.96 30.81 3.53
C TRP A 195 14.65 30.84 2.73
N GLN A 196 14.23 32.01 2.24
CA GLN A 196 13.07 32.16 1.35
C GLN A 196 13.43 32.19 -0.14
N VAL A 197 14.74 32.14 -0.47
CA VAL A 197 15.19 32.18 -1.86
C VAL A 197 15.21 30.75 -2.41
N LYS A 198 14.37 30.49 -3.41
CA LYS A 198 14.43 29.22 -4.15
C LYS A 198 15.79 29.08 -4.81
N LYS A 199 16.51 28.02 -4.47
CA LYS A 199 17.74 27.61 -5.11
C LYS A 199 17.46 26.42 -6.03
N GLU A 200 18.36 26.19 -6.97
CA GLU A 200 18.21 25.16 -7.99
C GLU A 200 18.07 23.75 -7.41
N ASN A 201 17.51 22.87 -8.23
CA ASN A 201 17.18 21.49 -7.95
C ASN A 201 18.24 20.74 -7.15
N ARG A 202 17.87 20.22 -6.00
CA ARG A 202 18.68 19.28 -5.24
C ARG A 202 18.08 17.88 -5.33
N PHE A 203 18.95 16.89 -5.29
CA PHE A 203 18.57 15.51 -5.16
C PHE A 203 18.46 15.21 -3.67
N TYR A 204 17.26 14.83 -3.21
CA TYR A 204 17.06 14.37 -1.84
C TYR A 204 16.89 12.87 -1.85
N LEU A 205 17.69 12.18 -1.04
CA LEU A 205 17.46 10.82 -0.64
C LEU A 205 17.00 10.87 0.82
N TYR A 206 15.69 10.76 1.02
CA TYR A 206 15.14 10.64 2.36
C TYR A 206 15.56 9.31 3.01
N ASP A 207 15.49 9.28 4.34
CA ASP A 207 15.84 8.10 5.12
C ASP A 207 15.00 6.87 4.69
N LEU A 208 15.64 5.86 4.12
CA LEU A 208 15.00 4.59 3.72
C LEU A 208 14.68 3.69 4.94
N LYS A 209 14.32 4.27 6.10
CA LYS A 209 14.03 3.50 7.30
C LYS A 209 12.71 2.75 7.21
N ASP A 210 11.67 3.42 6.69
CA ASP A 210 10.38 2.78 6.48
C ASP A 210 10.44 1.96 5.19
N ILE A 211 10.51 0.65 5.38
CA ILE A 211 10.72 -0.27 4.27
C ILE A 211 10.12 -1.64 4.57
N MET A 212 9.63 -2.28 3.55
CA MET A 212 9.39 -3.72 3.50
C MET A 212 10.53 -4.37 2.72
N LEU A 213 11.13 -5.38 3.31
CA LEU A 213 12.11 -6.25 2.66
C LEU A 213 11.55 -7.66 2.62
N GLY A 214 11.60 -8.30 1.47
CA GLY A 214 11.09 -9.65 1.30
C GLY A 214 12.01 -10.54 0.48
N ALA A 215 11.92 -11.84 0.74
CA ALA A 215 12.55 -12.88 -0.04
C ALA A 215 11.52 -13.96 -0.40
N GLU A 216 11.51 -14.37 -1.65
CA GLU A 216 10.65 -15.41 -2.20
C GLU A 216 11.52 -16.51 -2.83
N LEU A 217 11.44 -17.70 -2.29
CA LEU A 217 12.11 -18.89 -2.82
C LEU A 217 11.09 -19.82 -3.47
N THR A 218 11.28 -20.12 -4.74
CA THR A 218 10.51 -21.13 -5.47
C THR A 218 11.38 -22.36 -5.70
N LEU A 219 10.96 -23.52 -5.20
CA LEU A 219 11.62 -24.82 -5.39
C LEU A 219 10.94 -25.57 -6.54
N LYS A 220 11.63 -25.75 -7.67
CA LYS A 220 11.06 -26.32 -8.90
C LYS A 220 10.82 -27.83 -8.79
N SER A 221 11.59 -28.52 -7.96
CA SER A 221 11.55 -29.98 -7.80
C SER A 221 10.99 -30.46 -6.46
N CYS A 222 10.43 -29.54 -5.63
CA CYS A 222 9.90 -29.87 -4.32
C CYS A 222 8.41 -29.52 -4.26
N PRO A 223 7.49 -30.44 -4.62
CA PRO A 223 6.07 -30.13 -4.69
C PRO A 223 5.48 -29.79 -3.30
N TRP A 224 5.93 -30.42 -2.24
CA TRP A 224 5.41 -30.23 -0.88
C TRP A 224 5.85 -28.89 -0.24
N ALA A 225 6.92 -28.24 -0.72
CA ALA A 225 7.32 -26.89 -0.31
C ALA A 225 7.71 -26.10 -1.56
N ARG A 226 6.70 -25.83 -2.42
CA ARG A 226 6.95 -25.24 -3.74
C ARG A 226 7.42 -23.80 -3.63
N LYS A 227 6.83 -23.02 -2.72
CA LYS A 227 7.14 -21.61 -2.56
C LYS A 227 7.18 -21.22 -1.10
N ILE A 228 8.17 -20.39 -0.74
CA ILE A 228 8.39 -19.86 0.60
C ILE A 228 8.61 -18.36 0.47
N VAL A 229 7.94 -17.58 1.29
CA VAL A 229 8.10 -16.13 1.40
C VAL A 229 8.47 -15.78 2.84
N VAL A 230 9.40 -14.85 3.01
CA VAL A 230 9.72 -14.22 4.31
C VAL A 230 9.82 -12.73 4.10
N GLU A 231 9.17 -11.95 4.95
CA GLU A 231 9.13 -10.49 4.87
C GLU A 231 9.39 -9.85 6.22
N TYR A 232 10.05 -8.72 6.18
CA TYR A 232 10.23 -7.80 7.29
C TYR A 232 9.65 -6.45 6.92
N LEU A 233 8.80 -5.87 7.77
CA LEU A 233 8.22 -4.55 7.59
C LEU A 233 8.60 -3.65 8.74
N TYR A 234 8.99 -2.44 8.43
CA TYR A 234 9.22 -1.37 9.37
C TYR A 234 8.54 -0.09 8.87
N THR A 235 7.57 0.42 9.62
CA THR A 235 6.78 1.61 9.29
C THR A 235 6.77 2.63 10.44
N LYS A 236 7.73 2.52 11.36
CA LYS A 236 7.68 3.26 12.62
C LYS A 236 8.26 4.66 12.53
N TYR A 237 9.12 4.92 11.55
CA TYR A 237 9.86 6.18 11.47
C TYR A 237 9.00 7.33 10.95
N GLN A 238 8.32 7.15 9.81
CA GLN A 238 7.39 8.08 9.18
C GLN A 238 7.98 9.51 9.12
N SER A 239 9.14 9.61 8.48
CA SER A 239 9.95 10.84 8.32
C SER A 239 10.40 11.51 9.63
N GLY A 240 10.25 10.83 10.78
CA GLY A 240 10.71 11.27 12.09
C GLY A 240 9.61 11.81 13.00
N ALA A 241 9.99 12.04 14.25
CA ALA A 241 9.07 12.40 15.32
C ALA A 241 8.77 13.90 15.39
N LEU A 242 9.48 14.73 14.67
CA LEU A 242 9.33 16.17 14.65
C LEU A 242 8.84 16.60 13.27
N TYR A 243 7.67 17.23 13.26
CA TYR A 243 7.22 17.94 12.08
C TYR A 243 8.09 19.18 11.89
N HIS A 244 8.63 19.36 10.72
CA HIS A 244 9.35 20.56 10.35
C HIS A 244 9.02 20.99 8.93
N ASP A 245 9.22 22.23 8.72
CA ASP A 245 8.99 23.01 7.58
C ASP A 245 10.30 23.74 7.25
N HIS A 246 10.53 24.21 6.04
CA HIS A 246 11.75 24.94 5.73
C HIS A 246 11.85 26.20 6.58
N THR A 247 13.02 26.40 7.11
CA THR A 247 13.36 27.57 7.96
C THR A 247 14.75 28.09 7.55
N ALA A 248 15.19 29.17 8.18
CA ALA A 248 16.54 29.68 7.97
C ALA A 248 17.66 28.64 8.22
N ASN A 249 17.40 27.62 9.04
CA ASN A 249 18.35 26.58 9.40
C ASN A 249 18.06 25.22 8.74
N ILE A 250 16.83 25.01 8.26
CA ILE A 250 16.38 23.74 7.65
C ILE A 250 15.87 24.05 6.23
N PRO A 251 16.71 23.82 5.19
CA PRO A 251 16.35 24.16 3.83
C PRO A 251 15.42 23.13 3.17
N ASP A 252 15.19 22.00 3.83
CA ASP A 252 14.31 20.95 3.32
C ASP A 252 12.85 21.40 3.37
N HIS A 253 12.06 20.87 2.45
CA HIS A 253 10.62 21.05 2.41
C HIS A 253 9.95 20.42 3.65
N LEU A 254 8.69 20.11 3.61
CA LEU A 254 7.96 19.50 4.72
C LEU A 254 8.45 18.09 5.03
N CYS A 255 8.63 17.75 6.29
CA CYS A 255 8.97 16.42 6.72
C CYS A 255 8.58 16.17 8.19
N GLY A 256 8.37 14.91 8.53
CA GLY A 256 8.16 14.44 9.90
C GLY A 256 6.70 14.22 10.28
N THR A 257 6.54 13.29 11.19
CA THR A 257 5.24 12.85 11.74
C THR A 257 4.21 12.43 10.70
N ASP A 258 4.64 11.84 9.58
CA ASP A 258 3.73 11.28 8.59
C ASP A 258 2.75 10.32 9.27
N ASN A 259 1.55 10.27 8.76
CA ASN A 259 0.48 9.50 9.37
C ASN A 259 -0.08 8.50 8.34
N TYR A 260 0.77 7.56 7.93
CA TYR A 260 0.53 6.62 6.83
C TYR A 260 -0.89 6.06 6.80
N TYR A 261 -1.53 6.14 5.64
CA TYR A 261 -2.91 5.77 5.35
C TYR A 261 -3.98 6.65 6.01
N ASN A 262 -3.58 7.73 6.68
CA ASN A 262 -4.51 8.74 7.19
C ASN A 262 -4.26 10.07 6.49
N HIS A 263 -5.30 10.86 6.28
CA HIS A 263 -5.17 12.17 5.67
C HIS A 263 -5.98 13.24 6.41
N GLY A 264 -5.56 14.49 6.35
CA GLY A 264 -6.25 15.60 7.01
C GLY A 264 -7.66 15.86 6.45
N ILE A 265 -7.81 15.77 5.14
CA ILE A 265 -9.05 16.08 4.41
C ILE A 265 -9.89 14.83 4.18
N PHE A 266 -9.30 13.77 3.64
CA PHE A 266 -9.94 12.51 3.30
C PHE A 266 -9.92 11.52 4.47
N THR A 267 -10.63 10.41 4.32
CA THR A 267 -10.64 9.33 5.32
C THR A 267 -9.45 8.38 5.20
N GLY A 268 -8.48 8.70 4.32
CA GLY A 268 -7.26 7.95 4.12
C GLY A 268 -7.41 6.75 3.17
N TRP A 269 -6.36 5.92 3.12
CA TRP A 269 -6.20 4.86 2.12
C TRP A 269 -6.99 3.60 2.48
N GLN A 270 -8.32 3.69 2.38
CA GLN A 270 -9.27 2.63 2.67
C GLN A 270 -10.44 2.62 1.68
N HIS A 271 -11.12 1.47 1.55
CA HIS A 271 -12.38 1.32 0.82
C HIS A 271 -13.26 0.33 1.57
N TRP A 272 -14.47 0.74 1.92
CA TRP A 272 -15.39 0.00 2.80
C TRP A 272 -14.77 -0.34 4.17
N GLY A 273 -13.98 0.58 4.72
CA GLY A 273 -13.30 0.41 5.99
C GLY A 273 -12.09 -0.53 5.99
N GLN A 274 -11.75 -1.12 4.85
CA GLN A 274 -10.57 -1.96 4.70
C GLN A 274 -9.44 -1.16 4.05
N VAL A 275 -8.23 -1.22 4.62
CA VAL A 275 -7.06 -0.58 4.01
C VAL A 275 -6.76 -1.16 2.63
N MET A 276 -6.45 -0.30 1.67
CA MET A 276 -6.23 -0.69 0.27
C MET A 276 -4.81 -1.18 -0.01
N GLY A 277 -3.86 -0.83 0.85
CA GLY A 277 -2.49 -1.30 0.80
C GLY A 277 -2.26 -2.55 1.64
N ASN A 278 -1.24 -2.52 2.50
CA ASN A 278 -0.86 -3.67 3.32
C ASN A 278 -1.83 -3.90 4.50
N PRO A 279 -2.39 -5.11 4.67
CA PRO A 279 -3.36 -5.40 5.72
C PRO A 279 -2.82 -5.36 7.16
N LEU A 280 -1.52 -5.20 7.36
CA LEU A 280 -0.92 -5.03 8.69
C LEU A 280 -1.16 -3.64 9.27
N TYR A 281 -1.53 -2.66 8.46
CA TYR A 281 -2.16 -1.43 8.94
C TYR A 281 -3.57 -1.77 9.42
N THR A 282 -3.90 -1.42 10.67
CA THR A 282 -5.20 -1.81 11.24
C THR A 282 -6.34 -1.11 10.52
N SER A 283 -7.16 -1.88 9.84
CA SER A 283 -8.29 -1.37 9.04
C SER A 283 -9.32 -0.64 9.90
N PRO A 284 -9.82 0.52 9.45
CA PRO A 284 -10.85 1.30 10.16
C PRO A 284 -12.12 0.54 10.52
N LEU A 285 -12.49 -0.48 9.74
CA LEU A 285 -13.64 -1.35 9.99
C LEU A 285 -13.66 -1.93 11.42
N TYR A 286 -12.49 -2.09 12.05
CA TYR A 286 -12.35 -2.63 13.40
C TYR A 286 -12.41 -1.56 14.51
N ASN A 287 -12.62 -0.30 14.17
CA ASN A 287 -12.69 0.78 15.14
C ASN A 287 -14.06 0.83 15.84
N ALA A 288 -14.11 0.41 17.09
CA ALA A 288 -15.35 0.41 17.87
C ALA A 288 -15.97 1.81 18.14
N ASP A 289 -15.19 2.88 17.94
CA ASP A 289 -15.63 4.27 18.12
C ASP A 289 -16.20 4.90 16.84
N GLY A 290 -16.37 4.14 15.77
CA GLY A 290 -16.93 4.63 14.52
C GLY A 290 -16.03 5.63 13.77
N THR A 291 -14.72 5.66 14.03
CA THR A 291 -13.81 6.54 13.28
C THR A 291 -13.24 5.83 12.06
N VAL A 292 -13.29 6.48 10.89
CA VAL A 292 -12.62 5.99 9.68
C VAL A 292 -11.17 6.47 9.69
N GLN A 293 -10.35 5.83 10.52
CA GLN A 293 -8.95 6.15 10.73
C GLN A 293 -8.13 4.89 10.98
N VAL A 294 -6.93 4.82 10.41
CA VAL A 294 -5.93 3.78 10.73
C VAL A 294 -5.27 4.13 12.07
N LYS A 295 -5.59 3.38 13.12
CA LYS A 295 -5.12 3.63 14.50
C LYS A 295 -3.77 3.00 14.82
N ASN A 296 -3.26 2.13 13.96
CA ASN A 296 -1.94 1.53 14.09
C ASN A 296 -1.27 1.52 12.72
N ASN A 297 -0.49 2.54 12.45
CA ASN A 297 0.32 2.66 11.23
C ASN A 297 1.83 2.65 11.51
N ARG A 298 2.24 2.75 12.79
CA ARG A 298 3.62 2.67 13.22
C ARG A 298 3.89 1.30 13.84
N PHE A 299 4.49 0.40 13.06
CA PHE A 299 4.73 -0.97 13.51
C PHE A 299 6.01 -1.57 12.94
N VAL A 300 6.38 -2.69 13.50
CA VAL A 300 7.39 -3.62 12.97
C VAL A 300 6.74 -4.98 12.88
N ALA A 301 6.93 -5.68 11.77
CA ALA A 301 6.37 -7.01 11.58
C ALA A 301 7.34 -7.94 10.87
N TRP A 302 7.20 -9.24 11.18
CA TRP A 302 7.75 -10.35 10.43
C TRP A 302 6.59 -11.16 9.87
N HIS A 303 6.67 -11.51 8.61
CA HIS A 303 5.69 -12.36 7.95
C HIS A 303 6.41 -13.50 7.24
N ALA A 304 5.79 -14.68 7.28
CA ALA A 304 6.24 -15.84 6.55
C ALA A 304 5.06 -16.56 5.91
N GLY A 305 5.25 -17.04 4.70
CA GLY A 305 4.29 -17.84 3.96
C GLY A 305 4.95 -19.05 3.32
N VAL A 306 4.25 -20.17 3.31
CA VAL A 306 4.67 -21.37 2.57
C VAL A 306 3.49 -21.98 1.86
N SER A 307 3.71 -22.47 0.66
CA SER A 307 2.72 -23.24 -0.11
C SER A 307 3.34 -24.42 -0.84
N GLY A 308 2.51 -25.42 -1.05
CA GLY A 308 2.89 -26.62 -1.78
C GLY A 308 1.72 -27.54 -2.06
N SER A 309 2.00 -28.68 -2.63
CA SER A 309 1.02 -29.72 -2.96
C SER A 309 1.36 -30.99 -2.19
N LEU A 310 0.42 -31.45 -1.37
CA LEU A 310 0.53 -32.73 -0.65
C LEU A 310 0.18 -33.91 -1.55
N SER A 311 -0.61 -33.66 -2.60
CA SER A 311 -0.92 -34.62 -3.65
C SER A 311 -1.25 -33.88 -4.95
N ARG A 312 -1.56 -34.62 -6.03
CA ARG A 312 -1.99 -34.03 -7.33
C ARG A 312 -3.31 -33.24 -7.23
N ALA A 313 -4.10 -33.48 -6.18
CA ALA A 313 -5.41 -32.86 -6.00
C ALA A 313 -5.48 -31.96 -4.74
N LEU A 314 -4.47 -31.97 -3.89
CA LEU A 314 -4.50 -31.26 -2.61
C LEU A 314 -3.32 -30.30 -2.50
N ASP A 315 -3.62 -29.02 -2.56
CA ASP A 315 -2.70 -27.91 -2.30
C ASP A 315 -2.91 -27.35 -0.89
N TYR A 316 -1.88 -26.73 -0.34
CA TYR A 316 -1.97 -26.06 0.96
C TYR A 316 -1.23 -24.73 0.96
N ARG A 317 -1.61 -23.87 1.90
CA ARG A 317 -0.97 -22.59 2.20
C ARG A 317 -0.97 -22.34 3.71
N LEU A 318 0.18 -21.94 4.25
CA LEU A 318 0.34 -21.54 5.63
C LEU A 318 0.91 -20.13 5.68
N LEU A 319 0.34 -19.26 6.50
CA LEU A 319 0.82 -17.90 6.74
C LEU A 319 1.01 -17.69 8.23
N ALA A 320 2.06 -16.95 8.60
CA ALA A 320 2.34 -16.56 9.97
C ALA A 320 2.86 -15.12 10.01
N THR A 321 2.31 -14.29 10.89
CA THR A 321 2.72 -12.90 11.06
C THR A 321 2.89 -12.58 12.54
N CYS A 322 4.05 -12.01 12.89
CA CYS A 322 4.32 -11.43 14.21
C CYS A 322 4.41 -9.92 14.06
N GLN A 323 3.56 -9.16 14.73
CA GLN A 323 3.52 -7.70 14.64
C GLN A 323 3.66 -7.05 16.02
N LYS A 324 4.36 -5.91 16.05
CA LYS A 324 4.44 -5.01 17.21
C LYS A 324 4.13 -3.60 16.75
N GLY A 325 3.06 -3.00 17.29
CA GLY A 325 2.54 -1.69 16.92
C GLY A 325 2.65 -0.67 18.05
N TRP A 326 2.76 0.61 17.68
CA TRP A 326 2.89 1.77 18.59
C TRP A 326 1.75 2.77 18.45
N GLY A 327 0.75 2.50 17.59
CA GLY A 327 -0.29 3.47 17.26
C GLY A 327 0.13 4.40 16.13
N THR A 328 -0.24 5.67 16.22
CA THR A 328 0.19 6.76 15.32
C THR A 328 1.05 7.76 16.09
N TYR A 329 1.64 8.76 15.44
CA TYR A 329 2.32 9.85 16.17
C TYR A 329 1.35 10.69 16.99
N GLY A 330 0.18 11.00 16.42
CA GLY A 330 -0.84 11.80 17.13
C GLY A 330 -1.60 11.05 18.23
N ASN A 331 -1.58 9.70 18.19
CA ASN A 331 -2.27 8.85 19.16
C ASN A 331 -1.47 7.56 19.42
N MET A 332 -0.41 7.72 20.21
CA MET A 332 0.46 6.59 20.57
C MET A 332 -0.22 5.69 21.61
N PHE A 333 -0.04 4.38 21.46
CA PHE A 333 -0.43 3.46 22.52
C PHE A 333 0.42 3.69 23.78
N PRO A 334 -0.17 3.64 24.99
CA PRO A 334 0.59 3.77 26.25
C PRO A 334 1.72 2.73 26.36
N HIS A 335 1.50 1.54 25.84
CA HIS A 335 2.49 0.48 25.68
C HIS A 335 2.38 -0.14 24.30
N PRO A 336 3.50 -0.56 23.68
CA PRO A 336 3.47 -1.23 22.40
C PRO A 336 2.61 -2.49 22.46
N ARG A 337 1.70 -2.65 21.49
CA ARG A 337 0.81 -3.80 21.36
C ARG A 337 1.43 -4.85 20.44
N ARG A 338 1.16 -6.10 20.70
CA ARG A 338 1.67 -7.23 19.88
C ARG A 338 0.52 -8.07 19.36
N ASN A 339 0.76 -8.71 18.22
CA ASN A 339 -0.15 -9.71 17.65
C ASN A 339 0.65 -10.84 16.99
N LEU A 340 0.12 -12.04 17.12
CA LEU A 340 0.49 -13.21 16.33
C LEU A 340 -0.74 -13.61 15.51
N SER A 341 -0.60 -13.61 14.18
CA SER A 341 -1.64 -14.06 13.25
C SER A 341 -1.15 -15.31 12.53
N LEU A 342 -1.95 -16.36 12.54
CA LEU A 342 -1.67 -17.62 11.85
C LEU A 342 -2.85 -17.97 10.94
N MET A 343 -2.56 -18.52 9.75
CA MET A 343 -3.57 -19.05 8.84
C MET A 343 -3.08 -20.35 8.21
N ALA A 344 -3.97 -21.34 8.14
CA ALA A 344 -3.78 -22.55 7.36
C ALA A 344 -4.95 -22.71 6.39
N GLU A 345 -4.66 -22.99 5.14
CA GLU A 345 -5.65 -23.25 4.09
C GLU A 345 -5.27 -24.53 3.34
N ALA A 346 -6.27 -25.34 3.01
CA ALA A 346 -6.14 -26.49 2.14
C ALA A 346 -7.17 -26.39 1.02
N THR A 347 -6.72 -26.61 -0.22
CA THR A 347 -7.54 -26.56 -1.44
C THR A 347 -7.56 -27.93 -2.12
N TYR A 348 -8.72 -28.55 -2.18
CA TYR A 348 -8.93 -29.82 -2.90
C TYR A 348 -9.56 -29.57 -4.26
N SER A 349 -8.86 -30.00 -5.31
CA SER A 349 -9.35 -29.96 -6.69
C SER A 349 -9.97 -31.29 -7.06
N ILE A 350 -11.30 -31.33 -7.24
CA ILE A 350 -12.01 -32.56 -7.60
C ILE A 350 -11.65 -32.95 -9.04
N PRO A 351 -11.00 -34.10 -9.24
CA PRO A 351 -10.49 -34.49 -10.55
C PRO A 351 -11.61 -34.52 -11.61
N LYS A 352 -11.30 -34.04 -12.81
CA LYS A 352 -12.19 -34.03 -14.00
C LYS A 352 -13.51 -33.29 -13.85
N SER A 353 -13.80 -32.66 -12.69
CA SER A 353 -15.09 -32.00 -12.44
C SER A 353 -15.06 -30.50 -12.64
N GLY A 354 -13.87 -29.88 -12.59
CA GLY A 354 -13.69 -28.43 -12.57
C GLY A 354 -14.10 -27.76 -11.25
N TRP A 355 -14.47 -28.52 -10.22
CA TRP A 355 -14.76 -28.02 -8.90
C TRP A 355 -13.51 -28.01 -8.03
N GLN A 356 -13.41 -26.95 -7.20
CA GLN A 356 -12.40 -26.82 -6.15
C GLN A 356 -13.10 -26.43 -4.84
N VAL A 357 -12.66 -27.02 -3.75
CA VAL A 357 -13.12 -26.70 -2.40
C VAL A 357 -11.90 -26.32 -1.57
N ALA A 358 -11.90 -25.12 -1.02
CA ALA A 358 -10.87 -24.65 -0.10
C ALA A 358 -11.46 -24.42 1.28
N ALA A 359 -10.78 -24.92 2.31
CA ALA A 359 -11.08 -24.66 3.70
C ALA A 359 -9.89 -23.94 4.34
N ALA A 360 -10.16 -22.84 5.03
CA ALA A 360 -9.15 -22.07 5.76
C ALA A 360 -9.57 -21.90 7.22
N ALA A 361 -8.57 -21.98 8.11
CA ALA A 361 -8.69 -21.62 9.52
C ALA A 361 -7.61 -20.57 9.84
N ALA A 362 -8.00 -19.55 10.58
CA ALA A 362 -7.10 -18.47 11.00
C ALA A 362 -7.30 -18.16 12.47
N LEU A 363 -6.24 -17.70 13.12
CA LEU A 363 -6.30 -17.21 14.49
C LEU A 363 -5.43 -15.96 14.64
N ASP A 364 -5.92 -15.02 15.44
CA ASP A 364 -5.16 -13.91 15.98
C ASP A 364 -5.02 -14.06 17.49
N LYS A 365 -3.85 -13.74 18.02
CA LYS A 365 -3.60 -13.71 19.46
C LYS A 365 -2.74 -12.51 19.83
N GLY A 366 -3.27 -11.65 20.68
CA GLY A 366 -2.53 -10.50 21.17
C GLY A 366 -3.37 -9.29 21.54
N SER A 367 -2.69 -8.23 21.92
CA SER A 367 -3.32 -6.98 22.37
C SER A 367 -3.61 -5.97 21.25
N LEU A 368 -3.20 -6.26 20.02
CA LEU A 368 -3.43 -5.36 18.87
C LEU A 368 -4.77 -5.62 18.20
N LEU A 369 -5.05 -6.87 17.83
CA LEU A 369 -6.29 -7.29 17.17
C LEU A 369 -7.22 -8.05 18.12
N GLY A 370 -6.74 -8.47 19.29
CA GLY A 370 -7.46 -9.34 20.20
C GLY A 370 -7.23 -10.83 19.91
N ASP A 371 -7.94 -11.68 20.64
CA ASP A 371 -7.91 -13.13 20.44
C ASP A 371 -9.11 -13.50 19.56
N ASN A 372 -8.87 -13.86 18.31
CA ASN A 372 -9.90 -14.17 17.31
C ASN A 372 -9.63 -15.52 16.64
N VAL A 373 -10.69 -16.17 16.21
CA VAL A 373 -10.65 -17.37 15.36
C VAL A 373 -11.57 -17.17 14.18
N GLY A 374 -11.07 -17.45 12.97
CA GLY A 374 -11.84 -17.38 11.74
C GLY A 374 -11.82 -18.72 10.99
N LEU A 375 -12.97 -19.07 10.39
CA LEU A 375 -13.09 -20.21 9.49
C LEU A 375 -13.70 -19.74 8.17
N GLN A 376 -13.18 -20.24 7.06
CA GLN A 376 -13.70 -19.94 5.72
C GLN A 376 -13.82 -21.22 4.90
N LEU A 377 -14.94 -21.38 4.20
CA LEU A 377 -15.13 -22.39 3.17
C LEU A 377 -15.38 -21.70 1.85
N THR A 378 -14.59 -22.06 0.83
CA THR A 378 -14.71 -21.50 -0.52
C THR A 378 -14.94 -22.63 -1.51
N VAL A 379 -15.98 -22.51 -2.34
CA VAL A 379 -16.27 -23.46 -3.42
C VAL A 379 -16.17 -22.72 -4.74
N VAL A 380 -15.35 -23.22 -5.65
CA VAL A 380 -15.13 -22.63 -6.95
C VAL A 380 -15.44 -23.65 -8.04
N LYS A 381 -16.22 -23.24 -9.04
CA LYS A 381 -16.40 -23.98 -10.29
C LYS A 381 -15.64 -23.29 -11.40
N LYS A 382 -14.65 -23.98 -11.96
CA LYS A 382 -13.93 -23.55 -13.17
C LYS A 382 -14.56 -24.20 -14.41
N GLY A 383 -14.78 -23.43 -15.45
CA GLY A 383 -15.36 -23.87 -16.70
C GLY A 383 -16.23 -22.80 -17.34
N VAL A 384 -16.58 -23.00 -18.60
CA VAL A 384 -17.55 -22.16 -19.31
C VAL A 384 -18.92 -22.73 -19.00
N PHE A 385 -19.82 -21.90 -18.48
CA PHE A 385 -21.24 -22.22 -18.48
C PHE A 385 -21.70 -22.16 -19.93
N LYS A 386 -22.08 -23.32 -20.48
CA LYS A 386 -22.74 -23.41 -21.79
C LYS A 386 -24.21 -23.12 -21.61
#